data_6ffe07cfc3227ed7198f9adc812a3b1c
#
_entry.id   6ffe07cfc3227ed7198f9adc812a3b1c
#
_cell.length_a   1.000
_cell.length_b   1.000
_cell.length_c   1.000
_cell.angle_alpha   90.00
_cell.angle_beta   90.00
_cell.angle_gamma   90.00
#
_symmetry.space_group_name_H-M   'P 1'
#
loop_
_entity.id
_entity.type
_entity.pdbx_description
1 polymer ?
#
loop_
_entity_poly.entity_id
_entity_poly.type
_entity_poly.pdbx_seq_one_letter_code
_entity_poly.pdbx_strand_id
1 'polypeptide(L)'
;MKDYYIVYTQDGCSYCDKAIGTLREQKQPFMVGNLTHNSELLDAIKQQNQMTTVPIVQYIVHKEVPWNDQPMPHPMLVGGSDDLVKHFEE
;
A
#
# COMPACT_ATOMS: atom_id res chain seq x y z
N MET A 1 14.46 9.78 -5.61
CA MET A 1 13.65 8.57 -5.83
C MET A 1 12.18 8.97 -5.92
N LYS A 2 11.44 8.29 -6.79
CA LYS A 2 10.02 8.56 -6.92
C LYS A 2 9.24 7.87 -5.81
N ASP A 3 8.21 8.55 -5.34
CA ASP A 3 7.26 7.94 -4.40
C ASP A 3 6.40 6.92 -5.14
N TYR A 4 5.93 5.90 -4.44
CA TYR A 4 5.15 4.83 -5.05
C TYR A 4 4.20 4.24 -4.02
N TYR A 5 3.25 3.43 -4.51
CA TYR A 5 2.29 2.74 -3.66
C TYR A 5 2.66 1.27 -3.50
N ILE A 6 2.33 0.70 -2.36
CA ILE A 6 2.38 -0.75 -2.15
C ILE A 6 0.96 -1.21 -1.82
N VAL A 7 0.51 -2.26 -2.52
CA VAL A 7 -0.79 -2.89 -2.26
C VAL A 7 -0.53 -4.30 -1.75
N TYR A 8 -0.88 -4.56 -0.51
CA TYR A 8 -0.83 -5.91 0.04
C TYR A 8 -2.15 -6.61 -0.24
N THR A 9 -2.07 -7.77 -0.88
CA THR A 9 -3.22 -8.48 -1.40
C THR A 9 -3.24 -9.94 -0.97
N GLN A 10 -4.35 -10.60 -1.29
CA GLN A 10 -4.55 -12.02 -1.08
C GLN A 10 -5.35 -12.56 -2.27
N ASP A 11 -5.16 -13.83 -2.64
CA ASP A 11 -5.88 -14.42 -3.76
C ASP A 11 -7.39 -14.38 -3.50
N GLY A 12 -8.18 -14.23 -4.55
CA GLY A 12 -9.64 -14.22 -4.47
C GLY A 12 -10.23 -12.94 -3.87
N CYS A 13 -9.47 -11.85 -3.87
CA CYS A 13 -9.90 -10.58 -3.28
C CYS A 13 -10.30 -9.58 -4.38
N SER A 14 -11.61 -9.37 -4.55
CA SER A 14 -12.12 -8.43 -5.55
C SER A 14 -11.77 -6.98 -5.22
N TYR A 15 -11.74 -6.62 -3.94
CA TYR A 15 -11.34 -5.27 -3.52
C TYR A 15 -9.85 -5.01 -3.78
N CYS A 16 -9.02 -6.05 -3.73
CA CYS A 16 -7.62 -5.93 -4.10
C CYS A 16 -7.48 -5.60 -5.59
N ASP A 17 -8.25 -6.27 -6.44
CA ASP A 17 -8.26 -5.97 -7.87
C ASP A 17 -8.74 -4.55 -8.15
N LYS A 18 -9.75 -4.09 -7.41
CA LYS A 18 -10.25 -2.72 -7.52
C LYS A 18 -9.17 -1.70 -7.17
N ALA A 19 -8.41 -1.95 -6.10
CA ALA A 19 -7.33 -1.05 -5.69
C ALA A 19 -6.24 -0.98 -6.77
N ILE A 20 -5.84 -2.12 -7.31
CA ILE A 20 -4.84 -2.18 -8.37
C ILE A 20 -5.34 -1.44 -9.61
N GLY A 21 -6.59 -1.66 -9.99
CA GLY A 21 -7.22 -0.96 -11.12
C GLY A 21 -7.23 0.55 -10.94
N THR A 22 -7.52 1.02 -9.71
CA THR A 22 -7.52 2.45 -9.40
C THR A 22 -6.13 3.06 -9.61
N LEU A 23 -5.08 2.39 -9.12
CA LEU A 23 -3.72 2.89 -9.29
C LEU A 23 -3.29 2.92 -10.76
N ARG A 24 -3.71 1.93 -11.55
CA ARG A 24 -3.44 1.90 -12.99
C ARG A 24 -4.15 3.06 -13.71
N GLU A 25 -5.41 3.32 -13.38
CA GLU A 25 -6.17 4.43 -13.96
C GLU A 25 -5.52 5.77 -13.63
N GLN A 26 -4.99 5.92 -12.43
CA GLN A 26 -4.32 7.13 -11.99
C GLN A 26 -2.88 7.21 -12.46
N LYS A 27 -2.40 6.20 -13.18
CA LYS A 27 -1.03 6.13 -13.73
C LYS A 27 0.03 6.30 -12.64
N GLN A 28 -0.22 5.74 -11.46
CA GLN A 28 0.69 5.81 -10.34
C GLN A 28 1.61 4.59 -10.30
N PRO A 29 2.89 4.77 -9.98
CA PRO A 29 3.77 3.62 -9.78
C PRO A 29 3.36 2.86 -8.52
N PHE A 30 3.30 1.53 -8.61
CA PHE A 30 2.92 0.71 -7.47
C PHE A 30 3.55 -0.67 -7.53
N MET A 31 3.62 -1.31 -6.37
CA MET A 31 4.05 -2.69 -6.21
C MET A 31 2.93 -3.49 -5.56
N VAL A 32 2.82 -4.75 -5.92
CA VAL A 32 1.84 -5.66 -5.32
C VAL A 32 2.57 -6.70 -4.48
N GLY A 33 2.16 -6.81 -3.22
CA GLY A 33 2.65 -7.85 -2.32
C GLY A 33 1.53 -8.84 -2.05
N ASN A 34 1.50 -9.97 -2.79
CA ASN A 34 0.52 -11.02 -2.56
C ASN A 34 0.98 -11.90 -1.40
N LEU A 35 0.20 -11.94 -0.33
CA LEU A 35 0.55 -12.63 0.91
C LEU A 35 -0.29 -13.88 1.17
N THR A 36 -0.89 -14.44 0.12
CA THR A 36 -1.73 -15.64 0.24
C THR A 36 -1.01 -16.79 0.94
N HIS A 37 0.29 -16.95 0.64
CA HIS A 37 1.08 -18.03 1.22
C HIS A 37 2.00 -17.58 2.35
N ASN A 38 1.73 -16.41 2.93
CA ASN A 38 2.52 -15.89 4.05
C ASN A 38 1.59 -15.23 5.08
N SER A 39 0.85 -16.06 5.80
CA SER A 39 -0.15 -15.58 6.75
C SER A 39 0.47 -14.84 7.92
N GLU A 40 1.67 -15.22 8.36
CA GLU A 40 2.35 -14.53 9.46
C GLU A 40 2.69 -13.09 9.09
N LEU A 41 3.22 -12.89 7.89
CA LEU A 41 3.54 -11.55 7.42
C LEU A 41 2.27 -10.73 7.19
N LEU A 42 1.23 -11.36 6.63
CA LEU A 42 -0.06 -10.70 6.43
C LEU A 42 -0.64 -10.21 7.76
N ASP A 43 -0.62 -11.06 8.79
CA ASP A 43 -1.12 -10.70 10.11
C ASP A 43 -0.31 -9.55 10.71
N ALA A 44 1.01 -9.57 10.56
CA ALA A 44 1.87 -8.50 11.06
C ALA A 44 1.55 -7.16 10.36
N ILE A 45 1.35 -7.18 9.04
CA ILE A 45 1.01 -5.98 8.28
C ILE A 45 -0.37 -5.45 8.67
N LYS A 46 -1.33 -6.33 8.86
CA LYS A 46 -2.67 -5.95 9.35
C LYS A 46 -2.57 -5.25 10.70
N GLN A 47 -1.79 -5.81 11.63
CA GLN A 47 -1.60 -5.22 12.96
C GLN A 47 -0.90 -3.87 12.90
N GLN A 48 0.17 -3.76 12.11
CA GLN A 48 0.90 -2.51 11.97
C GLN A 48 0.03 -1.38 11.45
N ASN A 49 -0.94 -1.70 10.59
CA ASN A 49 -1.81 -0.72 9.96
C ASN A 49 -3.18 -0.65 10.62
N GLN A 50 -3.40 -1.40 11.69
CA GLN A 50 -4.68 -1.44 12.43
C GLN A 50 -5.86 -1.79 11.51
N MET A 51 -5.62 -2.73 10.57
CA MET A 51 -6.62 -3.21 9.63
C MET A 51 -6.87 -4.70 9.81
N THR A 52 -8.06 -5.13 9.49
CA THR A 52 -8.47 -6.53 9.61
C THR A 52 -8.68 -7.22 8.26
N THR A 53 -8.67 -6.47 7.17
CA THR A 53 -8.96 -6.99 5.83
C THR A 53 -7.94 -6.48 4.81
N VAL A 54 -7.87 -7.15 3.66
CA VAL A 54 -7.12 -6.70 2.49
C VAL A 54 -8.08 -6.03 1.50
N PRO A 55 -7.63 -5.16 0.59
CA PRO A 55 -6.24 -4.74 0.43
C PRO A 55 -5.78 -3.77 1.51
N ILE A 56 -4.47 -3.74 1.74
CA ILE A 56 -3.84 -2.72 2.57
C ILE A 56 -2.94 -1.91 1.66
N VAL A 57 -3.26 -0.64 1.48
CA VAL A 57 -2.54 0.25 0.57
C VAL A 57 -1.72 1.24 1.37
N GLN A 58 -0.44 1.31 1.06
CA GLN A 58 0.48 2.28 1.64
C GLN A 58 1.06 3.15 0.54
N TYR A 59 1.29 4.41 0.86
CA TYR A 59 2.02 5.34 0.00
C TYR A 59 3.42 5.51 0.58
N ILE A 60 4.42 5.18 -0.20
CA ILE A 60 5.81 5.24 0.25
C ILE A 60 6.40 6.56 -0.23
N VAL A 61 6.61 7.48 0.72
CA VAL A 61 7.28 8.74 0.45
C VAL A 61 8.73 8.65 0.91
N HIS A 62 9.61 9.40 0.27
CA HIS A 62 11.03 9.45 0.64
C HIS A 62 11.32 10.79 1.30
N LYS A 63 11.82 10.74 2.53
CA LYS A 63 12.11 11.94 3.32
C LYS A 63 13.58 11.98 3.70
N GLU A 64 14.15 13.17 3.64
CA GLU A 64 15.49 13.40 4.14
C GLU A 64 15.52 13.30 5.66
N VAL A 65 16.53 12.63 6.18
CA VAL A 65 16.72 12.46 7.61
C VAL A 65 18.16 12.85 7.97
N PRO A 66 18.39 13.38 9.19
CA PRO A 66 19.73 13.88 9.55
C PRO A 66 20.79 12.78 9.74
N TRP A 67 20.39 11.52 9.90
CA TRP A 67 21.31 10.40 10.14
C TRP A 67 21.64 9.60 8.88
N ASN A 68 21.13 9.99 7.71
CA ASN A 68 21.37 9.26 6.47
C ASN A 68 21.49 10.23 5.31
N ASP A 69 22.51 10.06 4.46
CA ASP A 69 22.73 10.89 3.28
C ASP A 69 21.68 10.69 2.20
N GLN A 70 21.03 9.53 2.19
CA GLN A 70 19.99 9.18 1.22
C GLN A 70 18.61 9.37 1.85
N PRO A 71 17.62 9.84 1.07
CA PRO A 71 16.24 9.88 1.58
C PRO A 71 15.77 8.49 2.01
N MET A 72 15.08 8.43 3.15
CA MET A 72 14.57 7.18 3.72
C MET A 72 13.10 6.98 3.35
N PRO A 73 12.69 5.74 3.01
CA PRO A 73 11.28 5.48 2.74
C PRO A 73 10.45 5.56 4.03
N HIS A 74 9.32 6.23 3.93
CA HIS A 74 8.35 6.33 5.02
C HIS A 74 7.00 5.84 4.52
N PRO A 75 6.49 4.72 5.01
CA PRO A 75 5.17 4.26 4.63
C PRO A 75 4.08 5.10 5.31
N MET A 76 3.10 5.49 4.52
CA MET A 76 1.90 6.19 5.01
C MET A 76 0.68 5.36 4.64
N LEU A 77 -0.14 5.03 5.62
CA LEU A 77 -1.32 4.23 5.36
C LEU A 77 -2.35 5.04 4.56
N VAL A 78 -2.76 4.49 3.42
CA VAL A 78 -3.91 4.99 2.67
C VAL A 78 -5.19 4.30 3.15
N GLY A 79 -5.13 2.98 3.35
CA GLY A 79 -6.26 2.19 3.82
C GLY A 79 -6.64 1.09 2.84
N GLY A 80 -7.92 0.80 2.73
CA GLY A 80 -8.46 -0.18 1.80
C GLY A 80 -8.79 0.43 0.43
N SER A 81 -9.53 -0.32 -0.40
CA SER A 81 -9.85 0.12 -1.76
C SER A 81 -10.69 1.39 -1.79
N ASP A 82 -11.66 1.52 -0.90
CA ASP A 82 -12.51 2.72 -0.85
C ASP A 82 -11.74 3.94 -0.38
N ASP A 83 -10.84 3.76 0.57
CA ASP A 83 -9.96 4.84 1.04
C ASP A 83 -9.03 5.30 -0.07
N LEU A 84 -8.56 4.38 -0.91
CA LEU A 84 -7.70 4.70 -2.04
C LEU A 84 -8.45 5.54 -3.07
N VAL A 85 -9.69 5.18 -3.38
CA VAL A 85 -10.53 5.95 -4.30
C VAL A 85 -10.71 7.38 -3.78
N LYS A 86 -11.05 7.52 -2.51
CA LYS A 86 -11.19 8.85 -1.88
C LYS A 86 -9.90 9.65 -1.91
N HIS A 87 -8.76 8.97 -1.73
CA HIS A 87 -7.45 9.61 -1.76
C HIS A 87 -7.21 10.35 -3.08
N PHE A 88 -7.68 9.80 -4.20
CA PHE A 88 -7.52 10.43 -5.51
C PHE A 88 -8.65 11.41 -5.86
N GLU A 89 -9.76 11.39 -5.15
CA GLU A 89 -10.87 12.32 -5.36
C GLU A 89 -10.64 13.68 -4.69
N GLU A 90 -9.70 13.76 -3.77
CA GLU A 90 -9.43 14.99 -3.02
C GLU A 90 -8.43 15.93 -3.70
#